data_0bf20910925501a16fba8b48495fc21f
#
_entry.id   0bf20910925501a16fba8b48495fc21f
#
_cell.length_a   1.000
_cell.length_b   1.000
_cell.length_c   1.000
_cell.angle_alpha   90.00
_cell.angle_beta   90.00
_cell.angle_gamma   90.00
#
_symmetry.space_group_name_H-M   'P 1'
#
loop_
_entity.id
_entity.type
_entity.pdbx_description
1 polymer ?
#
loop_
_entity_poly.entity_id
_entity_poly.type
_entity_poly.pdbx_seq_one_letter_code
_entity_poly.pdbx_strand_id
1 'polypeptide(L)'
;MRTQMTIALRIVGLALVMATLAGCAPGSDLRQWVSQEKAKKGAPLDPLPVIKTFETFEYKDQDLRDPFNASAEEQDQTASAGPHPDQDRAREPLEAFPLDGLKMSGTLGMAKGMEGLVRDPDGVVHRVHVGNYLGQNYGRITNVGEDHIELVELVPNGSGGWMERQATIALGDTKK
;
A
#
# COMPACT_ATOMS: atom_id res chain seq x y z
N MET A 1 -79.10 22.31 -46.90
CA MET A 1 -78.41 21.05 -46.50
C MET A 1 -76.91 21.23 -46.24
N ARG A 2 -76.13 21.99 -47.02
CA ARG A 2 -74.67 22.15 -46.82
C ARG A 2 -74.28 22.86 -45.52
N THR A 3 -75.05 23.85 -45.05
CA THR A 3 -74.78 24.57 -43.82
C THR A 3 -74.95 23.73 -42.54
N GLN A 4 -75.92 22.84 -42.53
CA GLN A 4 -76.12 21.92 -41.36
C GLN A 4 -75.00 20.90 -41.29
N MET A 5 -74.50 20.45 -42.40
CA MET A 5 -73.40 19.47 -42.46
C MET A 5 -72.05 20.08 -41.97
N THR A 6 -71.77 21.36 -42.27
CA THR A 6 -70.61 22.06 -41.84
C THR A 6 -70.63 22.37 -40.32
N ILE A 7 -71.80 22.64 -39.77
CA ILE A 7 -72.00 22.85 -38.32
C ILE A 7 -71.80 21.54 -37.57
N ALA A 8 -72.37 20.44 -38.07
CA ALA A 8 -72.19 19.12 -37.47
C ALA A 8 -70.67 18.66 -37.43
N LEU A 9 -69.97 18.93 -38.55
CA LEU A 9 -68.54 18.59 -38.65
C LEU A 9 -67.67 19.42 -37.68
N ARG A 10 -68.03 20.70 -37.47
CA ARG A 10 -67.34 21.57 -36.50
C ARG A 10 -67.59 21.13 -35.06
N ILE A 11 -68.82 20.71 -34.72
CA ILE A 11 -69.18 20.21 -33.39
C ILE A 11 -68.41 18.91 -33.09
N VAL A 12 -68.36 17.98 -34.06
CA VAL A 12 -67.61 16.73 -33.89
C VAL A 12 -66.12 17.02 -33.75
N GLY A 13 -65.56 17.93 -34.53
CA GLY A 13 -64.17 18.36 -34.41
C GLY A 13 -63.85 18.96 -33.02
N LEU A 14 -64.73 19.81 -32.50
CA LEU A 14 -64.56 20.41 -31.17
C LEU A 14 -64.68 19.38 -30.03
N ALA A 15 -65.60 18.43 -30.18
CA ALA A 15 -65.76 17.34 -29.21
C ALA A 15 -64.51 16.42 -29.19
N LEU A 16 -63.91 16.18 -30.36
CA LEU A 16 -62.70 15.35 -30.44
C LEU A 16 -61.52 16.05 -29.78
N VAL A 17 -61.37 17.36 -29.96
CA VAL A 17 -60.30 18.14 -29.28
C VAL A 17 -60.51 18.18 -27.78
N MET A 18 -61.75 18.34 -27.31
CA MET A 18 -62.05 18.29 -25.88
C MET A 18 -61.78 16.92 -25.25
N ALA A 19 -62.02 15.84 -26.00
CA ALA A 19 -61.72 14.48 -25.51
C ALA A 19 -60.22 14.23 -25.37
N THR A 20 -59.38 14.77 -26.25
CA THR A 20 -57.92 14.63 -26.15
C THR A 20 -57.32 15.44 -25.01
N LEU A 21 -57.91 16.58 -24.60
CA LEU A 21 -57.46 17.36 -23.45
C LEU A 21 -57.86 16.73 -22.11
N ALA A 22 -58.89 15.91 -22.06
CA ALA A 22 -59.30 15.23 -20.82
C ALA A 22 -58.41 14.05 -20.43
N GLY A 23 -57.52 13.60 -21.34
CA GLY A 23 -56.61 12.47 -21.11
C GLY A 23 -55.42 12.72 -20.19
N CYS A 24 -55.15 13.97 -19.82
CA CYS A 24 -54.06 14.29 -18.87
C CYS A 24 -54.62 14.46 -17.45
N ALA A 25 -55.01 13.37 -16.81
CA ALA A 25 -55.29 13.39 -15.38
C ALA A 25 -53.95 13.43 -14.61
N PRO A 26 -53.63 14.52 -13.93
CA PRO A 26 -52.33 14.66 -13.32
C PRO A 26 -52.22 13.80 -12.07
N GLY A 27 -51.33 12.82 -12.09
CA GLY A 27 -50.60 12.34 -10.93
C GLY A 27 -51.32 11.91 -9.63
N SER A 28 -52.65 11.76 -9.67
CA SER A 28 -53.41 11.27 -8.50
C SER A 28 -53.02 9.82 -8.12
N ASP A 29 -52.74 9.02 -9.14
CA ASP A 29 -52.34 7.64 -9.01
C ASP A 29 -50.94 7.54 -8.33
N LEU A 30 -50.01 8.37 -8.76
CA LEU A 30 -48.65 8.41 -8.17
C LEU A 30 -48.67 8.87 -6.70
N ARG A 31 -49.48 9.87 -6.39
CA ARG A 31 -49.66 10.36 -5.00
C ARG A 31 -50.31 9.29 -4.11
N GLN A 32 -51.27 8.57 -4.66
CA GLN A 32 -51.95 7.50 -3.94
C GLN A 32 -50.99 6.32 -3.73
N TRP A 33 -50.23 5.96 -4.76
CA TRP A 33 -49.19 4.93 -4.62
C TRP A 33 -48.12 5.31 -3.59
N VAL A 34 -47.59 6.54 -3.60
CA VAL A 34 -46.61 7.01 -2.63
C VAL A 34 -47.19 6.97 -1.20
N SER A 35 -48.48 7.37 -1.03
CA SER A 35 -49.14 7.31 0.30
C SER A 35 -49.31 5.86 0.78
N GLN A 36 -49.65 4.95 -0.10
CA GLN A 36 -49.73 3.51 0.22
C GLN A 36 -48.39 2.92 0.58
N GLU A 37 -47.33 3.28 -0.17
CA GLU A 37 -46.01 2.78 0.11
C GLU A 37 -45.44 3.32 1.43
N LYS A 38 -45.71 4.60 1.75
CA LYS A 38 -45.37 5.19 3.06
C LYS A 38 -46.16 4.60 4.22
N ALA A 39 -47.38 4.13 3.95
CA ALA A 39 -48.23 3.51 4.98
C ALA A 39 -47.82 2.06 5.29
N LYS A 40 -47.05 1.43 4.41
CA LYS A 40 -46.46 0.12 4.68
C LYS A 40 -45.46 0.23 5.84
N LYS A 41 -45.85 -0.29 7.00
CA LYS A 41 -44.90 -0.43 8.10
C LYS A 41 -43.77 -1.34 7.64
N GLY A 42 -42.53 -0.89 7.72
CA GLY A 42 -41.39 -1.74 7.54
C GLY A 42 -41.45 -2.99 8.40
N ALA A 43 -40.79 -4.07 7.99
CA ALA A 43 -40.64 -5.24 8.83
C ALA A 43 -40.11 -4.82 10.21
N PRO A 44 -40.57 -5.42 11.31
CA PRO A 44 -40.00 -5.15 12.61
C PRO A 44 -38.50 -5.38 12.57
N LEU A 45 -37.73 -4.41 13.08
CA LEU A 45 -36.29 -4.54 13.17
C LEU A 45 -35.95 -5.72 14.07
N ASP A 46 -34.95 -6.50 13.64
CA ASP A 46 -34.42 -7.56 14.49
C ASP A 46 -33.95 -6.96 15.83
N PRO A 47 -34.19 -7.65 16.95
CA PRO A 47 -33.73 -7.20 18.24
C PRO A 47 -32.21 -7.01 18.21
N LEU A 48 -31.72 -5.92 18.78
CA LEU A 48 -30.30 -5.66 18.88
C LEU A 48 -29.60 -6.83 19.58
N PRO A 49 -28.42 -7.25 19.08
CA PRO A 49 -27.66 -8.31 19.72
C PRO A 49 -27.36 -7.92 21.18
N VAL A 50 -27.60 -8.85 22.09
CA VAL A 50 -27.27 -8.64 23.50
C VAL A 50 -25.76 -8.54 23.62
N ILE A 51 -25.28 -7.36 24.03
CA ILE A 51 -23.87 -7.12 24.34
C ILE A 51 -23.55 -7.95 25.59
N LYS A 52 -22.76 -9.00 25.41
CA LYS A 52 -22.22 -9.74 26.55
C LYS A 52 -21.18 -8.83 27.22
N THR A 53 -21.40 -8.49 28.47
CA THR A 53 -20.39 -7.85 29.29
C THR A 53 -19.27 -8.85 29.52
N PHE A 54 -18.09 -8.54 29.00
CA PHE A 54 -16.89 -9.32 29.32
C PHE A 54 -16.41 -8.91 30.72
N GLU A 55 -16.03 -9.91 31.51
CA GLU A 55 -15.33 -9.63 32.75
C GLU A 55 -14.00 -8.94 32.40
N THR A 56 -13.73 -7.81 33.03
CA THR A 56 -12.49 -7.08 32.83
C THR A 56 -11.35 -7.94 33.38
N PHE A 57 -10.47 -8.39 32.49
CA PHE A 57 -9.28 -9.11 32.92
C PHE A 57 -8.36 -8.13 33.64
N GLU A 58 -8.05 -8.39 34.90
CA GLU A 58 -7.08 -7.66 35.67
C GLU A 58 -5.72 -8.31 35.50
N TYR A 59 -4.81 -7.61 34.81
CA TYR A 59 -3.43 -8.07 34.63
C TYR A 59 -2.68 -7.92 35.95
N LYS A 60 -2.26 -9.05 36.56
CA LYS A 60 -1.58 -9.09 37.87
C LYS A 60 -0.07 -9.26 37.76
N ASP A 61 0.45 -9.43 36.54
CA ASP A 61 1.85 -9.77 36.30
C ASP A 61 2.68 -8.55 35.88
N GLN A 62 2.24 -7.32 36.25
CA GLN A 62 2.95 -6.07 35.89
C GLN A 62 4.32 -5.95 36.56
N ASP A 63 4.55 -6.67 37.66
CA ASP A 63 5.83 -6.70 38.37
C ASP A 63 6.75 -7.83 37.87
N LEU A 64 6.28 -8.68 36.96
CA LEU A 64 7.11 -9.67 36.30
C LEU A 64 7.96 -9.04 35.20
N ARG A 65 9.07 -9.70 34.91
CA ARG A 65 9.98 -9.29 33.83
C ARG A 65 9.21 -9.17 32.50
N ASP A 66 9.46 -8.07 31.78
CA ASP A 66 8.96 -7.87 30.42
C ASP A 66 9.48 -9.01 29.51
N PRO A 67 8.57 -9.80 28.88
CA PRO A 67 8.96 -10.91 28.03
C PRO A 67 9.70 -10.48 26.76
N PHE A 68 9.65 -9.19 26.40
CA PHE A 68 10.32 -8.65 25.24
C PHE A 68 11.70 -8.02 25.55
N ASN A 69 12.05 -7.92 26.83
CA ASN A 69 13.38 -7.48 27.23
C ASN A 69 14.31 -8.69 27.39
N ALA A 70 15.40 -8.70 26.63
CA ALA A 70 16.44 -9.70 26.78
C ALA A 70 17.02 -9.66 28.20
N SER A 71 17.41 -10.82 28.76
CA SER A 71 18.11 -10.87 30.05
C SER A 71 19.50 -10.23 29.93
N ALA A 72 20.02 -9.67 31.02
CA ALA A 72 21.34 -9.07 31.01
C ALA A 72 22.43 -10.09 30.57
N GLU A 73 22.25 -11.36 30.91
CA GLU A 73 23.14 -12.43 30.47
C GLU A 73 23.08 -12.74 28.98
N GLU A 74 21.89 -12.61 28.36
CA GLU A 74 21.72 -12.74 26.91
C GLU A 74 22.26 -11.52 26.16
N GLN A 75 22.12 -10.33 26.74
CA GLN A 75 22.68 -9.09 26.17
C GLN A 75 24.22 -9.12 26.15
N ASP A 76 24.86 -9.58 27.23
CA ASP A 76 26.31 -9.67 27.30
C ASP A 76 26.89 -10.74 26.34
N GLN A 77 26.19 -11.86 26.16
CA GLN A 77 26.64 -12.93 25.26
C GLN A 77 26.46 -12.56 23.79
N THR A 78 25.41 -11.83 23.44
CA THR A 78 25.17 -11.39 22.05
C THR A 78 26.03 -10.20 21.68
N ALA A 79 26.36 -9.32 22.63
CA ALA A 79 27.25 -8.17 22.39
C ALA A 79 28.70 -8.56 22.12
N SER A 80 29.16 -9.71 22.65
CA SER A 80 30.57 -10.10 22.55
C SER A 80 30.91 -11.09 21.43
N ALA A 81 29.94 -11.74 20.78
CA ALA A 81 30.18 -12.88 19.88
C ALA A 81 29.75 -12.68 18.45
N GLY A 82 29.16 -11.54 18.09
CA GLY A 82 28.63 -11.28 16.77
C GLY A 82 29.56 -10.47 15.86
N PRO A 83 29.26 -10.41 14.56
CA PRO A 83 29.96 -9.53 13.64
C PRO A 83 29.75 -8.06 14.07
N HIS A 84 30.82 -7.30 14.07
CA HIS A 84 30.78 -5.86 14.37
C HIS A 84 31.25 -5.05 13.17
N PRO A 85 30.60 -3.92 12.86
CA PRO A 85 31.08 -3.03 11.81
C PRO A 85 32.41 -2.39 12.25
N ASP A 86 33.34 -2.32 11.33
CA ASP A 86 34.59 -1.57 11.52
C ASP A 86 34.25 -0.06 11.45
N GLN A 87 34.28 0.59 12.62
CA GLN A 87 33.97 2.01 12.75
C GLN A 87 35.20 2.91 12.50
N ASP A 88 36.40 2.33 12.52
CA ASP A 88 37.66 3.06 12.38
C ASP A 88 38.07 3.29 10.91
N ARG A 89 37.42 2.60 9.97
CA ARG A 89 37.67 2.78 8.53
C ARG A 89 37.03 4.06 8.00
N ALA A 90 37.66 4.63 6.98
CA ALA A 90 37.03 5.72 6.22
C ALA A 90 35.80 5.19 5.47
N ARG A 91 34.69 5.88 5.54
CA ARG A 91 33.48 5.55 4.79
C ARG A 91 33.65 5.84 3.30
N GLU A 92 33.11 4.94 2.48
CA GLU A 92 33.06 5.13 1.04
C GLU A 92 31.87 6.04 0.65
N PRO A 93 31.94 6.72 -0.52
CA PRO A 93 30.89 7.67 -0.93
C PRO A 93 29.49 7.08 -0.99
N LEU A 94 29.35 5.81 -1.39
CA LEU A 94 28.08 5.11 -1.52
C LEU A 94 27.45 4.70 -0.18
N GLU A 95 28.17 4.76 0.92
CA GLU A 95 27.64 4.54 2.26
C GLU A 95 26.84 5.73 2.81
N ALA A 96 26.88 6.87 2.15
CA ALA A 96 26.05 8.03 2.49
C ALA A 96 24.57 7.80 2.13
N PHE A 97 24.29 6.93 1.18
CA PHE A 97 22.96 6.70 0.63
C PHE A 97 22.35 5.39 1.16
N PRO A 98 21.01 5.35 1.36
CA PRO A 98 20.33 4.09 1.66
C PRO A 98 20.41 3.12 0.47
N LEU A 99 20.45 1.83 0.74
CA LEU A 99 20.58 0.80 -0.28
C LEU A 99 19.49 0.89 -1.35
N ASP A 100 18.25 1.18 -0.94
CA ASP A 100 17.10 1.32 -1.85
C ASP A 100 17.23 2.50 -2.82
N GLY A 101 18.05 3.47 -2.51
CA GLY A 101 18.35 4.61 -3.37
C GLY A 101 19.41 4.31 -4.44
N LEU A 102 20.17 3.24 -4.27
CA LEU A 102 21.23 2.83 -5.18
C LEU A 102 20.70 1.91 -6.28
N LYS A 103 21.13 2.10 -7.51
CA LYS A 103 20.69 1.30 -8.67
C LYS A 103 21.88 0.82 -9.47
N MET A 104 21.91 -0.47 -9.75
CA MET A 104 22.89 -1.00 -10.68
C MET A 104 22.55 -0.53 -12.09
N SER A 105 23.55 0.00 -12.80
CA SER A 105 23.43 0.53 -14.16
C SER A 105 24.12 -0.36 -15.19
N GLY A 106 24.95 -1.29 -14.77
CA GLY A 106 25.68 -2.21 -15.63
C GLY A 106 26.93 -2.76 -14.97
N THR A 107 27.74 -3.43 -15.75
CA THR A 107 29.02 -4.01 -15.34
C THR A 107 30.14 -3.63 -16.32
N LEU A 108 31.35 -3.67 -15.82
CA LEU A 108 32.59 -3.53 -16.61
C LEU A 108 33.52 -4.72 -16.34
N GLY A 109 34.19 -5.22 -17.38
CA GLY A 109 35.15 -6.28 -17.22
C GLY A 109 34.66 -7.66 -17.66
N MET A 110 35.48 -8.69 -17.42
CA MET A 110 35.17 -10.08 -17.76
C MET A 110 35.43 -10.98 -16.56
N ALA A 111 34.53 -11.93 -16.35
CA ALA A 111 34.58 -13.04 -15.40
C ALA A 111 35.30 -12.80 -14.06
N LYS A 112 36.61 -12.79 -13.99
CA LYS A 112 37.40 -12.68 -12.76
C LYS A 112 37.71 -11.24 -12.30
N GLY A 113 37.32 -10.22 -13.09
CA GLY A 113 37.56 -8.80 -12.79
C GLY A 113 36.31 -7.95 -13.07
N MET A 114 35.13 -8.52 -12.84
CA MET A 114 33.89 -7.81 -13.07
C MET A 114 33.69 -6.72 -11.99
N GLU A 115 33.48 -5.52 -12.47
CA GLU A 115 33.17 -4.35 -11.65
C GLU A 115 31.74 -3.93 -11.90
N GLY A 116 31.03 -3.53 -10.85
CA GLY A 116 29.66 -3.02 -10.95
C GLY A 116 29.65 -1.51 -11.17
N LEU A 117 28.68 -1.04 -11.92
CA LEU A 117 28.35 0.38 -12.03
C LEU A 117 27.09 0.67 -11.23
N VAL A 118 27.22 1.41 -10.17
CA VAL A 118 26.12 1.78 -9.27
C VAL A 118 25.85 3.27 -9.39
N ARG A 119 24.60 3.62 -9.67
CA ARG A 119 24.13 5.01 -9.70
C ARG A 119 23.52 5.37 -8.37
N ASP A 120 23.94 6.50 -7.83
CA ASP A 120 23.37 7.11 -6.64
C ASP A 120 22.10 7.94 -6.95
N PRO A 121 21.38 8.43 -5.94
CA PRO A 121 20.20 9.27 -6.12
C PRO A 121 20.49 10.62 -6.82
N ASP A 122 21.71 11.12 -6.73
CA ASP A 122 22.15 12.35 -7.38
C ASP A 122 22.46 12.15 -8.87
N GLY A 123 22.40 10.89 -9.35
CA GLY A 123 22.65 10.53 -10.74
C GLY A 123 24.11 10.24 -11.09
N VAL A 124 25.00 10.29 -10.12
CA VAL A 124 26.43 9.97 -10.33
C VAL A 124 26.60 8.44 -10.40
N VAL A 125 27.43 7.99 -11.34
CA VAL A 125 27.74 6.57 -11.49
C VAL A 125 29.09 6.28 -10.88
N HIS A 126 29.10 5.37 -9.93
CA HIS A 126 30.28 4.90 -9.21
C HIS A 126 30.67 3.51 -9.68
N ARG A 127 31.95 3.28 -9.79
CA ARG A 127 32.50 1.95 -10.10
C ARG A 127 32.83 1.25 -8.78
N VAL A 128 32.30 0.04 -8.62
CA VAL A 128 32.43 -0.76 -7.40
C VAL A 128 32.94 -2.17 -7.75
N HIS A 129 33.65 -2.77 -6.81
CA HIS A 129 34.17 -4.13 -6.92
C HIS A 129 33.95 -4.89 -5.62
N VAL A 130 34.20 -6.19 -5.66
CA VAL A 130 34.10 -7.07 -4.48
C VAL A 130 34.97 -6.51 -3.36
N GLY A 131 34.40 -6.38 -2.17
CA GLY A 131 35.04 -5.82 -0.99
C GLY A 131 34.76 -4.36 -0.72
N ASN A 132 34.24 -3.57 -1.69
CA ASN A 132 33.75 -2.21 -1.43
C ASN A 132 32.52 -2.21 -0.54
N TYR A 133 32.26 -1.05 0.05
CA TYR A 133 31.11 -0.82 0.91
C TYR A 133 30.10 0.14 0.29
N LEU A 134 28.82 -0.15 0.49
CA LEU A 134 27.71 0.69 0.05
C LEU A 134 26.50 0.51 0.96
N GLY A 135 25.63 1.52 0.97
CA GLY A 135 24.48 1.53 1.86
C GLY A 135 24.83 1.94 3.29
N GLN A 136 23.83 2.45 4.02
CA GLN A 136 24.00 2.98 5.37
C GLN A 136 24.29 1.91 6.43
N ASN A 137 24.02 0.65 6.10
CA ASN A 137 24.14 -0.50 7.00
C ASN A 137 25.46 -1.28 6.80
N TYR A 138 26.55 -0.62 6.47
CA TYR A 138 27.85 -1.25 6.25
C TYR A 138 27.83 -2.41 5.24
N GLY A 139 27.05 -2.26 4.17
CA GLY A 139 26.86 -3.29 3.15
C GLY A 139 28.14 -3.57 2.39
N ARG A 140 28.76 -4.73 2.61
CA ARG A 140 30.00 -5.16 1.94
C ARG A 140 29.66 -6.01 0.72
N ILE A 141 30.17 -5.63 -0.44
CA ILE A 141 30.00 -6.39 -1.68
C ILE A 141 30.73 -7.73 -1.60
N THR A 142 30.00 -8.80 -1.80
CA THR A 142 30.52 -10.18 -1.81
C THR A 142 30.71 -10.72 -3.22
N ASN A 143 29.82 -10.32 -4.14
CA ASN A 143 29.87 -10.76 -5.53
C ASN A 143 29.31 -9.69 -6.48
N VAL A 144 29.87 -9.61 -7.69
CA VAL A 144 29.36 -8.77 -8.77
C VAL A 144 29.02 -9.68 -9.94
N GLY A 145 27.72 -9.87 -10.17
CA GLY A 145 27.17 -10.60 -11.32
C GLY A 145 26.87 -9.69 -12.51
N GLU A 146 26.45 -10.27 -13.61
CA GLU A 146 26.09 -9.53 -14.83
C GLU A 146 24.86 -8.66 -14.65
N ASP A 147 23.89 -9.12 -13.86
CA ASP A 147 22.56 -8.53 -13.65
C ASP A 147 22.27 -8.11 -12.20
N HIS A 148 23.16 -8.42 -11.27
CA HIS A 148 22.99 -8.08 -9.86
C HIS A 148 24.32 -7.98 -9.11
N ILE A 149 24.32 -7.26 -8.01
CA ILE A 149 25.40 -7.16 -7.04
C ILE A 149 24.91 -7.74 -5.72
N GLU A 150 25.59 -8.75 -5.19
CA GLU A 150 25.32 -9.33 -3.89
C GLU A 150 26.16 -8.65 -2.82
N LEU A 151 25.56 -8.43 -1.67
CA LEU A 151 26.22 -7.80 -0.54
C LEU A 151 25.69 -8.35 0.79
N VAL A 152 26.49 -8.18 1.83
CA VAL A 152 26.10 -8.50 3.20
C VAL A 152 26.08 -7.20 4.01
N GLU A 153 24.92 -6.88 4.57
CA GLU A 153 24.73 -5.74 5.47
C GLU A 153 24.86 -6.19 6.93
N LEU A 154 25.30 -5.27 7.77
CA LEU A 154 25.26 -5.41 9.22
C LEU A 154 24.14 -4.55 9.78
N VAL A 155 23.12 -5.20 10.33
CA VAL A 155 21.97 -4.52 10.92
C VAL A 155 21.92 -4.80 12.43
N PRO A 156 21.52 -3.81 13.25
CA PRO A 156 21.40 -4.04 14.69
C PRO A 156 20.32 -5.10 14.97
N ASN A 157 20.61 -6.01 15.89
CA ASN A 157 19.70 -7.11 16.25
C ASN A 157 18.70 -6.75 17.37
N GLY A 158 18.70 -5.49 17.84
CA GLY A 158 17.81 -5.00 18.90
C GLY A 158 18.27 -5.33 20.32
N SER A 159 19.22 -6.26 20.51
CA SER A 159 19.80 -6.63 21.80
C SER A 159 21.21 -6.06 22.05
N GLY A 160 21.58 -5.02 21.28
CA GLY A 160 22.89 -4.35 21.40
C GLY A 160 23.98 -4.96 20.53
N GLY A 161 23.71 -6.04 19.80
CA GLY A 161 24.62 -6.65 18.84
C GLY A 161 24.23 -6.37 17.40
N TRP A 162 24.95 -7.01 16.47
CA TRP A 162 24.75 -6.92 15.03
C TRP A 162 24.46 -8.29 14.44
N MET A 163 23.72 -8.30 13.33
CA MET A 163 23.45 -9.50 12.55
C MET A 163 23.72 -9.24 11.08
N GLU A 164 24.18 -10.26 10.39
CA GLU A 164 24.38 -10.22 8.95
C GLU A 164 23.05 -10.42 8.22
N ARG A 165 22.80 -9.60 7.22
CA ARG A 165 21.66 -9.70 6.31
C ARG A 165 22.17 -9.69 4.88
N GLN A 166 21.82 -10.71 4.10
CA GLN A 166 22.08 -10.70 2.67
C GLN A 166 21.15 -9.73 1.97
N ALA A 167 21.69 -8.96 1.04
CA ALA A 167 20.96 -8.03 0.20
C ALA A 167 21.49 -8.08 -1.23
N THR A 168 20.69 -7.61 -2.18
CA THR A 168 21.03 -7.64 -3.60
C THR A 168 20.56 -6.36 -4.26
N ILE A 169 21.40 -5.78 -5.12
CA ILE A 169 21.03 -4.68 -6.01
C ILE A 169 20.92 -5.25 -7.42
N ALA A 170 19.73 -5.26 -7.99
CA ALA A 170 19.50 -5.72 -9.35
C ALA A 170 19.79 -4.61 -10.38
N LEU A 171 20.11 -5.02 -11.60
CA LEU A 171 20.22 -4.13 -12.74
C LEU A 171 18.89 -3.41 -12.97
N GLY A 172 18.90 -2.09 -12.94
CA GLY A 172 17.71 -1.29 -13.17
C GLY A 172 17.20 -1.46 -14.60
N ASP A 173 15.90 -1.66 -14.77
CA ASP A 173 15.27 -1.66 -16.09
C ASP A 173 15.55 -0.32 -16.78
N THR A 174 16.36 -0.35 -17.83
CA THR A 174 16.51 0.78 -18.72
C THR A 174 15.23 0.90 -19.53
N LYS A 175 14.24 1.63 -19.01
CA LYS A 175 13.08 2.02 -19.83
C LYS A 175 13.61 2.82 -21.01
N LYS A 176 13.53 2.20 -22.19
CA LYS A 176 13.74 2.80 -23.49
C LYS A 176 12.63 3.80 -23.80
#